data_717885a7b67d52cb1a6ab69bc26c33fb
#
_entry.id   717885a7b67d52cb1a6ab69bc26c33fb
#
_cell.length_a   1.000
_cell.length_b   1.000
_cell.length_c   1.000
_cell.angle_alpha   90.00
_cell.angle_beta   90.00
_cell.angle_gamma   90.00
#
_symmetry.space_group_name_H-M   'P 1'
#
loop_
_entity.id
_entity.type
_entity.pdbx_description
1 polymer ?
#
loop_
_entity_poly.entity_id
_entity_poly.type
_entity_poly.pdbx_seq_one_letter_code
_entity_poly.pdbx_strand_id
1 'polypeptide(L)'
;MLFYDEFLKKLDEEKFQIDEIEKFSPEIKKVVVGLGVSLPLIIIAMAQLYMAKVDGNMVRVAFAIAFIFMGVKQLKTTFSYKIQIDTKNKKMKFMNVDIDLMRVESCTLKEGRVGKKLEAVLDIITFDKQQYIIPLYMNKKLKFVWLMREILKGVFIIKK
;
A
#
# COMPACT_ATOMS: atom_id res chain seq x y z
N MET A 1 6.09 11.43 -16.05
CA MET A 1 5.52 12.77 -16.26
C MET A 1 4.14 12.73 -16.89
N LEU A 2 3.92 12.24 -18.10
CA LEU A 2 2.57 12.19 -18.73
C LEU A 2 1.47 11.59 -17.83
N PHE A 3 1.75 10.53 -17.09
CA PHE A 3 0.79 9.88 -16.20
C PHE A 3 0.41 10.70 -14.96
N TYR A 4 1.31 11.53 -14.45
CA TYR A 4 1.05 12.37 -13.28
C TYR A 4 0.18 13.56 -13.67
N ASP A 5 0.48 14.23 -14.79
CA ASP A 5 -0.33 15.35 -15.28
C ASP A 5 -1.75 14.90 -15.66
N GLU A 6 -1.88 13.73 -16.30
CA GLU A 6 -3.19 13.13 -16.59
C GLU A 6 -3.97 12.77 -15.31
N PHE A 7 -3.26 12.28 -14.29
CA PHE A 7 -3.84 11.99 -12.98
C PHE A 7 -4.37 13.26 -12.32
N LEU A 8 -3.62 14.36 -12.35
CA LEU A 8 -4.04 15.65 -11.80
C LEU A 8 -5.25 16.21 -12.53
N LYS A 9 -5.28 16.12 -13.85
CA LYS A 9 -6.43 16.56 -14.65
C LYS A 9 -7.69 15.80 -14.27
N LYS A 10 -7.64 14.48 -14.17
CA LYS A 10 -8.77 13.64 -13.73
C LYS A 10 -9.21 13.95 -12.30
N LEU A 11 -8.27 14.30 -11.42
CA LEU A 11 -8.55 14.66 -10.03
C LEU A 11 -9.42 15.94 -9.93
N ASP A 12 -9.27 16.87 -10.88
CA ASP A 12 -10.05 18.10 -10.90
C ASP A 12 -11.42 17.95 -11.59
N GLU A 13 -11.52 16.99 -12.52
CA GLU A 13 -12.76 16.73 -13.28
C GLU A 13 -13.75 15.83 -12.53
N GLU A 14 -13.28 14.89 -11.73
CA GLU A 14 -14.11 13.87 -11.08
C GLU A 14 -14.55 14.31 -9.67
N LYS A 15 -15.84 14.09 -9.37
CA LYS A 15 -16.40 14.22 -8.03
C LYS A 15 -16.86 12.86 -7.54
N PHE A 16 -16.56 12.53 -6.29
CA PHE A 16 -16.89 11.24 -5.71
C PHE A 16 -17.90 11.39 -4.58
N GLN A 17 -18.78 10.40 -4.45
CA GLN A 17 -19.60 10.25 -3.25
C GLN A 17 -18.72 9.75 -2.10
N ILE A 18 -18.96 10.30 -0.92
CA ILE A 18 -18.22 10.01 0.31
C ILE A 18 -19.11 9.16 1.21
N ASP A 19 -18.61 8.01 1.60
CA ASP A 19 -19.21 7.18 2.65
C ASP A 19 -18.61 7.53 4.01
N GLU A 20 -19.29 7.19 5.11
CA GLU A 20 -18.76 7.45 6.46
C GLU A 20 -17.43 6.76 6.70
N ILE A 21 -17.27 5.53 6.16
CA ILE A 21 -16.03 4.76 6.25
C ILE A 21 -15.61 4.34 4.85
N GLU A 22 -14.53 4.91 4.38
CA GLU A 22 -13.91 4.58 3.09
C GLU A 22 -12.77 3.57 3.28
N LYS A 23 -12.79 2.51 2.46
CA LYS A 23 -11.77 1.46 2.49
C LYS A 23 -11.07 1.37 1.14
N PHE A 24 -9.75 1.38 1.18
CA PHE A 24 -8.90 1.26 0.00
C PHE A 24 -8.00 0.02 0.14
N SER A 25 -8.12 -0.86 -0.84
CA SER A 25 -7.36 -2.10 -0.95
C SER A 25 -6.23 -1.94 -1.95
N PRO A 26 -5.19 -2.79 -1.91
CA PRO A 26 -4.13 -2.74 -2.91
C PRO A 26 -4.68 -2.99 -4.32
N GLU A 27 -4.01 -2.44 -5.32
CA GLU A 27 -4.32 -2.71 -6.73
C GLU A 27 -4.22 -4.21 -7.02
N ILE A 28 -5.17 -4.73 -7.81
CA ILE A 28 -5.18 -6.15 -8.25
C ILE A 28 -3.85 -6.55 -8.87
N LYS A 29 -3.23 -5.67 -9.67
CA LYS A 29 -1.90 -5.89 -10.25
C LYS A 29 -0.83 -6.22 -9.20
N LYS A 30 -0.80 -5.50 -8.09
CA LYS A 30 0.15 -5.73 -6.98
C LYS A 30 -0.16 -7.05 -6.26
N VAL A 31 -1.43 -7.37 -6.08
CA VAL A 31 -1.87 -8.63 -5.48
C VAL A 31 -1.46 -9.81 -6.36
N VAL A 32 -1.71 -9.74 -7.67
CA VAL A 32 -1.34 -10.80 -8.63
C VAL A 32 0.18 -11.02 -8.65
N VAL A 33 0.97 -9.94 -8.70
CA VAL A 33 2.44 -10.04 -8.64
C VAL A 33 2.90 -10.65 -7.32
N GLY A 34 2.32 -10.21 -6.19
CA GLY A 34 2.65 -10.76 -4.87
C GLY A 34 2.33 -12.25 -4.76
N LEU A 35 1.17 -12.68 -5.25
CA LEU A 35 0.78 -14.09 -5.30
C LEU A 35 1.67 -14.89 -6.27
N GLY A 36 2.00 -14.33 -7.44
CA GLY A 36 2.87 -14.95 -8.43
C GLY A 36 4.29 -15.22 -7.92
N VAL A 37 4.73 -14.52 -6.88
CA VAL A 37 6.01 -14.80 -6.20
C VAL A 37 5.84 -15.74 -5.02
N SER A 38 4.83 -15.51 -4.19
CA SER A 38 4.67 -16.26 -2.93
C SER A 38 4.19 -17.70 -3.13
N LEU A 39 3.26 -17.95 -4.06
CA LEU A 39 2.72 -19.27 -4.30
C LEU A 39 3.80 -20.26 -4.81
N PRO A 40 4.62 -19.93 -5.83
CA PRO A 40 5.71 -20.81 -6.24
C PRO A 40 6.69 -21.13 -5.12
N LEU A 41 7.04 -20.15 -4.27
CA LEU A 41 7.92 -20.40 -3.11
C LEU A 41 7.33 -21.43 -2.16
N ILE A 42 6.04 -21.33 -1.86
CA ILE A 42 5.35 -22.29 -0.98
C ILE A 42 5.27 -23.68 -1.64
N ILE A 43 4.96 -23.75 -2.94
CA ILE A 43 4.89 -25.02 -3.69
C ILE A 43 6.26 -25.70 -3.70
N ILE A 44 7.34 -24.96 -3.98
CA ILE A 44 8.72 -25.49 -3.95
C ILE A 44 9.06 -25.99 -2.55
N ALA A 45 8.69 -25.26 -1.50
CA ALA A 45 8.90 -25.68 -0.13
C ALA A 45 8.20 -27.00 0.19
N MET A 46 6.94 -27.15 -0.22
CA MET A 46 6.18 -28.39 -0.04
C MET A 46 6.85 -29.57 -0.77
N ALA A 47 7.31 -29.35 -2.01
CA ALA A 47 8.05 -30.36 -2.76
C ALA A 47 9.36 -30.76 -2.06
N GLN A 48 10.12 -29.80 -1.52
CA GLN A 48 11.35 -30.08 -0.76
C GLN A 48 11.06 -30.88 0.52
N LEU A 49 9.97 -30.58 1.25
CA LEU A 49 9.56 -31.36 2.42
C LEU A 49 9.20 -32.81 2.05
N TYR A 50 8.47 -32.98 0.95
CA TYR A 50 8.12 -34.30 0.46
C TYR A 50 9.38 -35.13 0.12
N MET A 51 10.31 -34.54 -0.65
CA MET A 51 11.56 -35.19 -1.01
C MET A 51 12.42 -35.51 0.22
N ALA A 52 12.48 -34.57 1.19
CA ALA A 52 13.20 -34.80 2.45
C ALA A 52 12.66 -35.99 3.25
N LYS A 53 11.34 -36.23 3.19
CA LYS A 53 10.70 -37.39 3.81
C LYS A 53 11.14 -38.70 3.14
N VAL A 54 11.41 -38.68 1.83
CA VAL A 54 11.80 -39.86 1.06
C VAL A 54 13.28 -40.18 1.23
N ASP A 55 14.17 -39.18 1.17
CA ASP A 55 15.63 -39.34 1.16
C ASP A 55 16.30 -39.05 2.51
N GLY A 56 15.54 -38.60 3.52
CA GLY A 56 16.05 -38.28 4.85
C GLY A 56 16.98 -37.06 4.89
N ASN A 57 17.03 -36.25 3.82
CA ASN A 57 17.98 -35.15 3.69
C ASN A 57 17.53 -33.90 4.46
N MET A 58 18.18 -33.64 5.60
CA MET A 58 17.89 -32.51 6.48
C MET A 58 18.18 -31.14 5.83
N VAL A 59 19.06 -31.06 4.83
CA VAL A 59 19.33 -29.82 4.10
C VAL A 59 18.09 -29.37 3.32
N ARG A 60 17.32 -30.32 2.75
CA ARG A 60 16.04 -30.02 2.08
C ARG A 60 15.01 -29.45 3.05
N VAL A 61 14.99 -29.95 4.29
CA VAL A 61 14.09 -29.39 5.33
C VAL A 61 14.44 -27.95 5.63
N ALA A 62 15.72 -27.62 5.76
CA ALA A 62 16.18 -26.26 6.01
C ALA A 62 15.78 -25.31 4.87
N PHE A 63 15.96 -25.71 3.61
CA PHE A 63 15.50 -24.95 2.43
C PHE A 63 13.98 -24.77 2.42
N ALA A 64 13.22 -25.81 2.73
CA ALA A 64 11.77 -25.74 2.77
C ALA A 64 11.29 -24.70 3.81
N ILE A 65 11.87 -24.72 5.02
CA ILE A 65 11.55 -23.74 6.06
C ILE A 65 11.84 -22.30 5.58
N ALA A 66 13.01 -22.09 4.96
CA ALA A 66 13.39 -20.79 4.42
C ALA A 66 12.39 -20.30 3.35
N PHE A 67 11.99 -21.16 2.42
CA PHE A 67 11.03 -20.82 1.36
C PHE A 67 9.62 -20.57 1.90
N ILE A 68 9.16 -21.36 2.89
CA ILE A 68 7.88 -21.09 3.57
C ILE A 68 7.92 -19.70 4.23
N PHE A 69 8.99 -19.41 4.98
CA PHE A 69 9.13 -18.11 5.64
C PHE A 69 9.09 -16.94 4.64
N MET A 70 9.84 -17.06 3.53
CA MET A 70 9.85 -16.05 2.48
C MET A 70 8.48 -15.92 1.81
N GLY A 71 7.83 -17.01 1.47
CA GLY A 71 6.51 -17.04 0.85
C GLY A 71 5.44 -16.40 1.75
N VAL A 72 5.40 -16.78 3.03
CA VAL A 72 4.46 -16.23 4.01
C VAL A 72 4.73 -14.74 4.27
N LYS A 73 6.01 -14.34 4.40
CA LYS A 73 6.40 -12.93 4.54
C LYS A 73 5.92 -12.11 3.35
N GLN A 74 6.09 -12.63 2.13
CA GLN A 74 5.64 -11.98 0.90
C GLN A 74 4.12 -11.84 0.86
N LEU A 75 3.36 -12.89 1.22
CA LEU A 75 1.91 -12.84 1.35
C LEU A 75 1.48 -11.76 2.34
N LYS A 76 2.06 -11.77 3.54
CA LYS A 76 1.76 -10.76 4.56
C LYS A 76 2.00 -9.35 4.03
N THR A 77 3.13 -9.10 3.38
CA THR A 77 3.46 -7.79 2.80
C THR A 77 2.44 -7.38 1.73
N THR A 78 2.05 -8.32 0.85
CA THR A 78 1.08 -8.07 -0.22
C THR A 78 -0.29 -7.65 0.32
N PHE A 79 -0.76 -8.31 1.37
CA PHE A 79 -2.11 -8.06 1.93
C PHE A 79 -2.13 -7.07 3.10
N SER A 80 -0.98 -6.63 3.60
CA SER A 80 -0.91 -5.65 4.70
C SER A 80 -1.28 -4.24 4.27
N TYR A 81 -1.18 -3.93 2.96
CA TYR A 81 -1.49 -2.61 2.45
C TYR A 81 -3.02 -2.39 2.46
N LYS A 82 -3.49 -1.73 3.49
CA LYS A 82 -4.90 -1.35 3.66
C LYS A 82 -4.97 0.05 4.21
N ILE A 83 -5.88 0.85 3.65
CA ILE A 83 -6.20 2.18 4.17
C ILE A 83 -7.69 2.22 4.48
N GLN A 84 -8.01 2.73 5.64
CA GLN A 84 -9.38 3.01 6.06
C GLN A 84 -9.45 4.45 6.53
N ILE A 85 -10.42 5.21 6.04
CA ILE A 85 -10.66 6.60 6.44
C ILE A 85 -12.05 6.68 7.04
N ASP A 86 -12.12 7.11 8.28
CA ASP A 86 -13.34 7.54 8.94
C ASP A 86 -13.50 9.04 8.65
N THR A 87 -14.42 9.35 7.76
CA THR A 87 -14.64 10.72 7.27
C THR A 87 -15.29 11.58 8.32
N LYS A 88 -16.14 10.99 9.18
CA LYS A 88 -16.85 11.67 10.26
C LYS A 88 -15.89 12.08 11.38
N ASN A 89 -15.05 11.17 11.83
CA ASN A 89 -14.09 11.41 12.91
C ASN A 89 -12.74 11.94 12.40
N LYS A 90 -12.57 12.08 11.07
CA LYS A 90 -11.33 12.52 10.41
C LYS A 90 -10.11 11.73 10.87
N LYS A 91 -10.25 10.42 10.96
CA LYS A 91 -9.18 9.49 11.31
C LYS A 91 -8.86 8.59 10.12
N MET A 92 -7.58 8.36 9.89
CA MET A 92 -7.11 7.45 8.88
C MET A 92 -6.29 6.34 9.52
N LYS A 93 -6.58 5.10 9.14
CA LYS A 93 -5.78 3.95 9.48
C LYS A 93 -5.02 3.48 8.25
N PHE A 94 -3.70 3.57 8.29
CA PHE A 94 -2.81 3.10 7.25
C PHE A 94 -2.01 1.90 7.75
N MET A 95 -2.26 0.73 7.19
CA MET A 95 -1.74 -0.55 7.72
C MET A 95 -2.12 -0.72 9.20
N ASN A 96 -1.16 -0.57 10.11
CA ASN A 96 -1.37 -0.67 11.57
C ASN A 96 -1.15 0.66 12.30
N VAL A 97 -1.07 1.77 11.56
CA VAL A 97 -0.84 3.11 12.12
C VAL A 97 -2.13 3.90 12.03
N ASP A 98 -2.56 4.47 13.15
CA ASP A 98 -3.68 5.39 13.22
C ASP A 98 -3.15 6.82 13.11
N ILE A 99 -3.66 7.57 12.12
CA ILE A 99 -3.28 8.96 11.83
C ILE A 99 -4.52 9.83 12.05
N ASP A 100 -4.40 10.79 12.96
CA ASP A 100 -5.43 11.80 13.17
C ASP A 100 -5.28 12.90 12.11
N LEU A 101 -6.25 12.98 11.20
CA LEU A 101 -6.22 13.97 10.11
C LEU A 101 -6.41 15.41 10.60
N MET A 102 -6.94 15.59 11.81
CA MET A 102 -7.02 16.91 12.45
C MET A 102 -5.66 17.44 12.91
N ARG A 103 -4.68 16.54 13.09
CA ARG A 103 -3.32 16.86 13.52
C ARG A 103 -2.30 16.88 12.39
N VAL A 104 -2.77 16.95 11.15
CA VAL A 104 -1.90 17.06 9.97
C VAL A 104 -1.46 18.51 9.77
N GLU A 105 -0.15 18.73 9.75
CA GLU A 105 0.49 20.04 9.49
C GLU A 105 0.58 20.30 7.99
N SER A 106 0.93 19.28 7.21
CA SER A 106 0.98 19.35 5.75
C SER A 106 0.69 18.02 5.09
N CYS A 107 0.06 18.07 3.93
CA CYS A 107 -0.22 16.92 3.10
C CYS A 107 0.17 17.24 1.66
N THR A 108 1.22 16.61 1.15
CA THR A 108 1.77 16.94 -0.17
C THR A 108 1.61 15.76 -1.12
N LEU A 109 0.89 15.96 -2.21
CA LEU A 109 0.87 15.05 -3.35
C LEU A 109 2.09 15.36 -4.22
N LYS A 110 2.96 14.39 -4.42
CA LYS A 110 4.18 14.54 -5.23
C LYS A 110 4.56 13.25 -5.93
N GLU A 111 5.43 13.34 -6.91
CA GLU A 111 6.16 12.17 -7.40
C GLU A 111 7.26 11.79 -6.40
N GLY A 112 7.26 10.57 -5.95
CA GLY A 112 8.24 10.04 -5.00
C GLY A 112 8.87 8.75 -5.52
N ARG A 113 10.09 8.49 -5.08
CA ARG A 113 10.78 7.26 -5.41
C ARG A 113 10.33 6.16 -4.45
N VAL A 114 9.62 5.16 -4.98
CA VAL A 114 9.22 3.98 -4.21
C VAL A 114 9.95 2.76 -4.77
N GLY A 115 11.01 2.35 -4.06
CA GLY A 115 11.96 1.37 -4.57
C GLY A 115 12.72 1.91 -5.79
N LYS A 116 12.59 1.23 -6.94
CA LYS A 116 13.26 1.62 -8.21
C LYS A 116 12.38 2.45 -9.15
N LYS A 117 11.13 2.74 -8.78
CA LYS A 117 10.16 3.43 -9.65
C LYS A 117 9.79 4.80 -9.06
N LEU A 118 9.53 5.76 -9.97
CA LEU A 118 8.87 7.02 -9.63
C LEU A 118 7.37 6.78 -9.67
N GLU A 119 6.68 7.06 -8.58
CA GLU A 119 5.23 6.88 -8.46
C GLU A 119 4.65 8.05 -7.68
N ALA A 120 3.37 8.31 -7.89
CA ALA A 120 2.66 9.31 -7.11
C ALA A 120 2.55 8.84 -5.65
N VAL A 121 2.93 9.69 -4.73
CA VAL A 121 2.88 9.46 -3.28
C VAL A 121 2.20 10.62 -2.57
N LEU A 122 1.52 10.30 -1.51
CA LEU A 122 0.99 11.28 -0.58
C LEU A 122 1.92 11.34 0.64
N ASP A 123 2.53 12.49 0.85
CA ASP A 123 3.44 12.76 1.96
C ASP A 123 2.71 13.56 3.03
N ILE A 124 2.43 12.95 4.16
CA ILE A 124 1.69 13.53 5.28
C ILE A 124 2.65 13.80 6.42
N ILE A 125 2.68 15.04 6.91
CA ILE A 125 3.46 15.43 8.07
C ILE A 125 2.47 15.90 9.14
N THR A 126 2.57 15.34 10.35
CA THR A 126 1.76 15.73 11.49
C THR A 126 2.45 16.82 12.32
N PHE A 127 1.72 17.51 13.20
CA PHE A 127 2.29 18.49 14.12
C PHE A 127 3.38 17.90 15.04
N ASP A 128 3.31 16.59 15.31
CA ASP A 128 4.34 15.87 16.08
C ASP A 128 5.60 15.58 15.23
N LYS A 129 5.69 16.15 14.00
CA LYS A 129 6.79 15.95 13.05
C LYS A 129 6.97 14.50 12.58
N GLN A 130 5.94 13.67 12.73
CA GLN A 130 5.93 12.35 12.15
C GLN A 130 5.59 12.45 10.66
N GLN A 131 6.35 11.74 9.83
CA GLN A 131 6.17 11.71 8.39
C GLN A 131 5.63 10.35 7.95
N TYR A 132 4.55 10.38 7.16
CA TYR A 132 3.95 9.19 6.58
C TYR A 132 3.93 9.32 5.06
N ILE A 133 4.69 8.48 4.39
CA ILE A 133 4.70 8.42 2.92
C ILE A 133 3.77 7.30 2.48
N ILE A 134 2.68 7.64 1.81
CA ILE A 134 1.67 6.72 1.34
C ILE A 134 1.78 6.58 -0.17
N PRO A 135 2.34 5.46 -0.68
CA PRO A 135 2.35 5.19 -2.11
C PRO A 135 0.93 4.93 -2.62
N LEU A 136 0.57 5.47 -3.78
CA LEU A 136 -0.77 5.31 -4.34
C LEU A 136 -0.94 3.94 -5.04
N TYR A 137 -0.75 2.85 -4.30
CA TYR A 137 -0.86 1.46 -4.77
C TYR A 137 -2.26 0.86 -4.59
N MET A 138 -3.25 1.72 -4.32
CA MET A 138 -4.61 1.26 -4.04
C MET A 138 -5.51 1.33 -5.27
N ASN A 139 -6.55 0.51 -5.23
CA ASN A 139 -7.72 0.71 -6.08
C ASN A 139 -8.38 2.05 -5.73
N LYS A 140 -9.00 2.69 -6.73
CA LYS A 140 -9.68 3.99 -6.54
C LYS A 140 -8.75 5.10 -6.00
N LYS A 141 -7.49 5.12 -6.44
CA LYS A 141 -6.49 6.12 -6.01
C LYS A 141 -6.93 7.56 -6.24
N LEU A 142 -7.68 7.84 -7.32
CA LEU A 142 -8.26 9.17 -7.56
C LEU A 142 -9.24 9.57 -6.44
N LYS A 143 -10.16 8.67 -6.06
CA LYS A 143 -11.11 8.90 -4.95
C LYS A 143 -10.36 9.14 -3.64
N PHE A 144 -9.29 8.37 -3.37
CA PHE A 144 -8.47 8.55 -2.17
C PHE A 144 -7.84 9.93 -2.10
N VAL A 145 -7.15 10.36 -3.17
CA VAL A 145 -6.48 11.67 -3.20
C VAL A 145 -7.50 12.80 -3.17
N TRP A 146 -8.62 12.65 -3.89
CA TRP A 146 -9.71 13.62 -3.86
C TRP A 146 -10.29 13.77 -2.45
N LEU A 147 -10.54 12.65 -1.75
CA LEU A 147 -11.02 12.63 -0.37
C LEU A 147 -10.05 13.32 0.60
N MET A 148 -8.75 13.01 0.47
CA MET A 148 -7.71 13.65 1.29
C MET A 148 -7.66 15.16 1.03
N ARG A 149 -7.80 15.61 -0.24
CA ARG A 149 -7.88 17.02 -0.60
C ARG A 149 -9.10 17.70 0.04
N GLU A 150 -10.26 17.03 0.05
CA GLU A 150 -11.47 17.58 0.65
C GLU A 150 -11.39 17.69 2.18
N ILE A 151 -10.82 16.68 2.85
CA ILE A 151 -10.66 16.68 4.32
C ILE A 151 -9.60 17.69 4.76
N LEU A 152 -8.51 17.83 4.00
CA LEU A 152 -7.32 18.60 4.35
C LEU A 152 -7.17 19.89 3.52
N LYS A 153 -8.27 20.49 3.10
CA LYS A 153 -8.31 21.68 2.19
C LYS A 153 -7.25 22.75 2.49
N GLY A 154 -7.03 23.05 3.78
CA GLY A 154 -6.12 24.12 4.20
C GLY A 154 -4.63 23.78 4.16
N VAL A 155 -4.29 22.49 4.12
CA VAL A 155 -2.89 22.01 4.24
C VAL A 155 -2.50 21.03 3.12
N PHE A 156 -3.40 20.84 2.14
CA PHE A 156 -3.16 19.97 0.99
C PHE A 156 -2.44 20.74 -0.13
N ILE A 157 -1.27 20.22 -0.54
CA ILE A 157 -0.42 20.84 -1.56
C ILE A 157 -0.16 19.82 -2.67
N ILE A 158 -0.21 20.29 -3.92
CA ILE A 158 0.21 19.52 -5.10
C ILE A 158 1.58 20.05 -5.53
N LYS A 159 2.58 19.18 -5.49
CA LYS A 159 3.92 19.51 -5.95
C LYS A 159 4.13 18.89 -7.34
N LYS A 160 4.33 19.75 -8.31
CA LYS A 160 4.71 19.37 -9.68
C LYS A 160 6.21 19.11 -9.79
#